data_ecd22daf71aac6bf1fe0cb03426646ef
#
_entry.id   ecd22daf71aac6bf1fe0cb03426646ef
#
_cell.length_a   1.000
_cell.length_b   1.000
_cell.length_c   1.000
_cell.angle_alpha   90.00
_cell.angle_beta   90.00
_cell.angle_gamma   90.00
#
_symmetry.space_group_name_H-M   'P 1'
#
loop_
_entity.id
_entity.type
_entity.pdbx_description
1 polymer ?
#
loop_
_entity_poly.entity_id
_entity_poly.type
_entity_poly.pdbx_seq_one_letter_code
_entity_poly.pdbx_strand_id
1 'polypeptide(L)'
;MPQFVHLHVHTQYSILDGQASVQRLVDKAMADGQPGIAVTDHGDMFGIKEFYNYVQKVKGKCKDKAAEAEARIAALRDGTETCADPAAEIAKCERQLEECRRKLAFKPIIGCEVYVARRRLHDKEGKPDQSGYHLILLAKNLKGYHNLCLLYTSPEPTRLGMISY
;
A
#
# COMPACT_ATOMS: atom_id res chain seq x y z
N MET A 1 -12.15 -1.13 -17.75
CA MET A 1 -12.43 0.03 -16.89
C MET A 1 -11.13 0.76 -16.62
N PRO A 2 -11.10 2.10 -16.53
CA PRO A 2 -9.89 2.80 -16.13
C PRO A 2 -9.45 2.32 -14.75
N GLN A 3 -8.16 1.99 -14.62
CA GLN A 3 -7.59 1.58 -13.34
C GLN A 3 -7.39 2.82 -12.47
N PHE A 4 -7.93 2.80 -11.25
CA PHE A 4 -7.79 3.86 -10.28
C PHE A 4 -6.87 3.43 -9.13
N VAL A 5 -6.03 4.34 -8.63
CA VAL A 5 -5.15 4.13 -7.48
C VAL A 5 -5.22 5.37 -6.59
N HIS A 6 -5.50 5.17 -5.31
CA HIS A 6 -5.37 6.23 -4.32
C HIS A 6 -3.89 6.49 -4.03
N LEU A 7 -3.43 7.71 -4.29
CA LEU A 7 -2.03 8.12 -4.08
C LEU A 7 -1.82 8.97 -2.82
N HIS A 8 -2.89 9.36 -2.13
CA HIS A 8 -2.86 10.13 -0.90
C HIS A 8 -3.88 9.51 0.07
N VAL A 9 -3.39 8.77 1.06
CA VAL A 9 -4.22 8.04 2.02
C VAL A 9 -3.55 8.09 3.39
N HIS A 10 -4.35 8.45 4.39
CA HIS A 10 -3.96 8.44 5.79
C HIS A 10 -4.45 7.18 6.48
N THR A 11 -3.58 6.57 7.28
CA THR A 11 -3.91 5.40 8.10
C THR A 11 -4.15 5.80 9.55
N GLN A 12 -4.42 4.82 10.40
CA GLN A 12 -4.51 5.00 11.86
C GLN A 12 -3.27 5.66 12.50
N TYR A 13 -2.16 5.75 11.78
CA TYR A 13 -0.93 6.41 12.24
C TYR A 13 -0.99 7.93 12.06
N SER A 14 -1.88 8.43 11.22
CA SER A 14 -2.28 9.85 11.18
C SER A 14 -3.27 10.15 12.31
N ILE A 15 -2.78 10.28 13.53
CA ILE A 15 -3.53 10.21 14.81
C ILE A 15 -4.72 11.18 14.87
N LEU A 16 -4.65 12.33 14.20
CA LEU A 16 -5.69 13.36 14.28
C LEU A 16 -6.90 13.09 13.38
N ASP A 17 -6.72 12.42 12.24
CA ASP A 17 -7.74 12.27 11.21
C ASP A 17 -7.80 10.89 10.54
N GLY A 18 -6.79 10.04 10.72
CA GLY A 18 -6.74 8.70 10.17
C GLY A 18 -7.46 7.66 11.03
N GLN A 19 -8.60 7.13 10.56
CA GLN A 19 -9.33 6.05 11.25
C GLN A 19 -9.08 4.67 10.68
N ALA A 20 -8.66 4.59 9.44
CA ALA A 20 -8.58 3.33 8.73
C ALA A 20 -7.33 2.55 9.13
N SER A 21 -7.51 1.30 9.60
CA SER A 21 -6.35 0.43 9.80
C SER A 21 -5.72 0.05 8.45
N VAL A 22 -4.40 -0.12 8.46
CA VAL A 22 -3.62 -0.54 7.30
C VAL A 22 -4.23 -1.77 6.63
N GLN A 23 -4.64 -2.77 7.42
CA GLN A 23 -5.21 -4.01 6.91
C GLN A 23 -6.53 -3.76 6.16
N ARG A 24 -7.44 -2.98 6.74
CA ARG A 24 -8.73 -2.65 6.10
C ARG A 24 -8.55 -1.88 4.80
N LEU A 25 -7.58 -0.97 4.74
CA LEU A 25 -7.27 -0.22 3.52
C LEU A 25 -6.80 -1.13 2.41
N VAL A 26 -5.86 -2.04 2.70
CA VAL A 26 -5.35 -3.00 1.72
C VAL A 26 -6.44 -3.94 1.24
N ASP A 27 -7.21 -4.52 2.17
CA ASP A 27 -8.30 -5.46 1.84
C ASP A 27 -9.36 -4.78 0.98
N LYS A 28 -9.75 -3.54 1.32
CA LYS A 28 -10.72 -2.77 0.53
C LYS A 28 -10.20 -2.43 -0.86
N ALA A 29 -8.94 -1.96 -0.98
CA ALA A 29 -8.33 -1.66 -2.28
C ALA A 29 -8.25 -2.90 -3.18
N MET A 30 -7.87 -4.06 -2.62
CA MET A 30 -7.85 -5.32 -3.35
C MET A 30 -9.25 -5.80 -3.75
N ALA A 31 -10.24 -5.65 -2.87
CA ALA A 31 -11.63 -6.00 -3.15
C ALA A 31 -12.24 -5.13 -4.26
N ASP A 32 -11.90 -3.85 -4.27
CA ASP A 32 -12.32 -2.89 -5.31
C ASP A 32 -11.57 -3.10 -6.65
N GLY A 33 -10.64 -4.04 -6.71
CA GLY A 33 -9.86 -4.32 -7.92
C GLY A 33 -8.82 -3.25 -8.25
N GLN A 34 -8.42 -2.41 -7.28
CA GLN A 34 -7.34 -1.45 -7.47
C GLN A 34 -6.00 -2.18 -7.66
N PRO A 35 -5.14 -1.72 -8.57
CA PRO A 35 -3.83 -2.35 -8.80
C PRO A 35 -2.79 -1.99 -7.72
N GLY A 36 -3.12 -1.10 -6.79
CA GLY A 36 -2.28 -0.66 -5.69
C GLY A 36 -2.95 0.41 -4.84
N ILE A 37 -2.31 0.79 -3.74
CA ILE A 37 -2.70 1.92 -2.89
C ILE A 37 -1.43 2.55 -2.31
N ALA A 38 -1.41 3.87 -2.12
CA ALA A 38 -0.37 4.54 -1.37
C ALA A 38 -0.76 4.68 0.10
N VAL A 39 0.24 4.69 0.97
CA VAL A 39 0.13 5.15 2.36
C VAL A 39 1.02 6.38 2.50
N THR A 40 0.45 7.49 2.96
CA THR A 40 1.06 8.81 3.01
C THR A 40 0.66 9.54 4.29
N ASP A 41 0.97 8.96 5.45
CA ASP A 41 0.64 9.51 6.74
C ASP A 41 1.31 10.88 6.99
N HIS A 42 0.74 11.67 7.89
CA HIS A 42 1.20 13.01 8.22
C HIS A 42 2.58 13.02 8.87
N GLY A 43 3.60 13.44 8.12
CA GLY A 43 4.97 13.67 8.62
C GLY A 43 5.67 12.44 9.17
N ASP A 44 5.15 11.24 8.93
CA ASP A 44 5.71 10.00 9.46
C ASP A 44 5.65 8.82 8.47
N MET A 45 6.31 7.74 8.84
CA MET A 45 6.34 6.48 8.11
C MET A 45 6.10 5.27 9.05
N PHE A 46 5.43 5.48 10.18
CA PHE A 46 5.26 4.45 11.20
C PHE A 46 4.48 3.24 10.70
N GLY A 47 3.46 3.46 9.87
CA GLY A 47 2.62 2.40 9.30
C GLY A 47 3.25 1.61 8.15
N ILE A 48 4.36 2.08 7.58
CA ILE A 48 4.90 1.53 6.32
C ILE A 48 5.35 0.08 6.45
N LYS A 49 6.00 -0.30 7.56
CA LYS A 49 6.43 -1.69 7.77
C LYS A 49 5.23 -2.64 7.91
N GLU A 50 4.20 -2.24 8.66
CA GLU A 50 2.97 -3.01 8.78
C GLU A 50 2.30 -3.15 7.41
N PHE A 51 2.18 -2.05 6.66
CA PHE A 51 1.59 -2.01 5.33
C PHE A 51 2.29 -2.97 4.36
N TYR A 52 3.62 -2.87 4.24
CA TYR A 52 4.39 -3.73 3.36
C TYR A 52 4.26 -5.21 3.75
N ASN A 53 4.45 -5.51 5.03
CA ASN A 53 4.39 -6.88 5.55
C ASN A 53 2.98 -7.49 5.35
N TYR A 54 1.92 -6.72 5.56
CA TYR A 54 0.56 -7.19 5.34
C TYR A 54 0.31 -7.53 3.87
N VAL A 55 0.71 -6.67 2.94
CA VAL A 55 0.61 -6.96 1.51
C VAL A 55 1.40 -8.21 1.14
N GLN A 56 2.64 -8.39 1.65
CA GLN A 56 3.43 -9.60 1.38
C GLN A 56 2.76 -10.87 1.96
N LYS A 57 2.17 -10.78 3.15
CA LYS A 57 1.41 -11.88 3.76
C LYS A 57 0.22 -12.28 2.90
N VAL A 58 -0.56 -11.32 2.39
CA VAL A 58 -1.70 -11.60 1.50
C VAL A 58 -1.21 -12.24 0.19
N LYS A 59 -0.13 -11.71 -0.39
CA LYS A 59 0.49 -12.30 -1.59
C LYS A 59 1.00 -13.73 -1.37
N GLY A 60 1.62 -14.01 -0.22
CA GLY A 60 2.05 -15.37 0.14
C GLY A 60 0.87 -16.33 0.11
N LYS A 61 -0.20 -16.02 0.83
CA LYS A 61 -1.42 -16.84 0.82
C LYS A 61 -2.04 -17.02 -0.59
N CYS A 62 -1.94 -16.00 -1.45
CA CYS A 62 -2.43 -16.11 -2.82
C CYS A 62 -1.54 -17.01 -3.69
N LYS A 63 -0.23 -17.05 -3.45
CA LYS A 63 0.67 -17.99 -4.13
C LYS A 63 0.32 -19.44 -3.79
N ASP A 64 0.12 -19.74 -2.51
CA ASP A 64 -0.24 -21.09 -2.06
C ASP A 64 -1.59 -21.53 -2.67
N LYS A 65 -2.61 -20.67 -2.58
CA LYS A 65 -3.92 -20.94 -3.18
C LYS A 65 -3.89 -21.08 -4.71
N ALA A 66 -3.04 -20.32 -5.37
CA ALA A 66 -2.88 -20.47 -6.83
C ALA A 66 -2.26 -21.81 -7.20
N ALA A 67 -1.21 -22.22 -6.47
CA ALA A 67 -0.59 -23.54 -6.68
C ALA A 67 -1.57 -24.70 -6.42
N GLU A 68 -2.36 -24.61 -5.34
CA GLU A 68 -3.41 -25.60 -5.05
C GLU A 68 -4.47 -25.66 -6.16
N ALA A 69 -4.92 -24.51 -6.65
CA ALA A 69 -5.91 -24.45 -7.73
C ALA A 69 -5.37 -24.98 -9.05
N GLU A 70 -4.11 -24.67 -9.40
CA GLU A 70 -3.44 -25.20 -10.58
C GLU A 70 -3.28 -26.73 -10.52
N ALA A 71 -2.83 -27.25 -9.37
CA ALA A 71 -2.72 -28.69 -9.15
C ALA A 71 -4.09 -29.39 -9.26
N ARG A 72 -5.14 -28.79 -8.68
CA ARG A 72 -6.51 -29.30 -8.74
C ARG A 72 -7.04 -29.36 -10.17
N ILE A 73 -6.82 -28.30 -10.96
CA ILE A 73 -7.20 -28.26 -12.38
C ILE A 73 -6.49 -29.35 -13.15
N ALA A 74 -5.18 -29.53 -12.94
CA ALA A 74 -4.40 -30.55 -13.59
C ALA A 74 -4.95 -31.96 -13.28
N ALA A 75 -5.14 -32.27 -12.00
CA ALA A 75 -5.64 -33.57 -11.54
C ALA A 75 -7.04 -33.92 -12.11
N LEU A 76 -7.92 -32.91 -12.24
CA LEU A 76 -9.25 -33.10 -12.83
C LEU A 76 -9.18 -33.30 -14.35
N ARG A 77 -8.25 -32.64 -15.03
CA ARG A 77 -8.06 -32.79 -16.49
C ARG A 77 -7.40 -34.11 -16.86
N ASP A 78 -6.46 -34.58 -16.03
CA ASP A 78 -5.74 -35.85 -16.24
C ASP A 78 -6.54 -37.07 -15.78
N GLY A 79 -7.68 -36.86 -15.10
CA GLY A 79 -8.51 -37.92 -14.57
C GLY A 79 -7.93 -38.63 -13.34
N THR A 80 -6.86 -38.09 -12.72
CA THR A 80 -6.28 -38.60 -11.47
C THR A 80 -7.15 -38.32 -10.27
N GLU A 81 -8.00 -37.28 -10.36
CA GLU A 81 -9.06 -36.98 -9.39
C GLU A 81 -10.40 -36.93 -10.11
N THR A 82 -11.45 -37.32 -9.38
CA THR A 82 -12.82 -37.29 -9.87
C THR A 82 -13.72 -36.54 -8.89
N CYS A 83 -14.67 -35.78 -9.39
CA CYS A 83 -15.71 -35.12 -8.59
C CYS A 83 -17.04 -35.19 -9.35
N ALA A 84 -18.13 -34.80 -8.69
CA ALA A 84 -19.49 -34.92 -9.26
C ALA A 84 -19.67 -34.03 -10.52
N ASP A 85 -19.03 -32.88 -10.59
CA ASP A 85 -19.03 -31.98 -11.75
C ASP A 85 -17.62 -31.39 -11.96
N PRO A 86 -16.75 -32.06 -12.74
CA PRO A 86 -15.41 -31.59 -13.01
C PRO A 86 -15.37 -30.26 -13.73
N ALA A 87 -16.33 -29.96 -14.60
CA ALA A 87 -16.35 -28.70 -15.33
C ALA A 87 -16.64 -27.50 -14.42
N ALA A 88 -17.60 -27.65 -13.52
CA ALA A 88 -17.91 -26.61 -12.53
C ALA A 88 -16.74 -26.36 -11.57
N GLU A 89 -16.06 -27.42 -11.11
CA GLU A 89 -14.92 -27.30 -10.20
C GLU A 89 -13.73 -26.66 -10.88
N ILE A 90 -13.41 -27.01 -12.13
CA ILE A 90 -12.37 -26.34 -12.93
C ILE A 90 -12.69 -24.84 -13.08
N ALA A 91 -13.92 -24.49 -13.46
CA ALA A 91 -14.32 -23.09 -13.60
C ALA A 91 -14.20 -22.30 -12.28
N LYS A 92 -14.45 -22.95 -11.14
CA LYS A 92 -14.25 -22.36 -9.82
C LYS A 92 -12.78 -22.11 -9.52
N CYS A 93 -11.91 -23.08 -9.78
CA CYS A 93 -10.47 -22.96 -9.62
C CYS A 93 -9.89 -21.87 -10.54
N GLU A 94 -10.35 -21.78 -11.78
CA GLU A 94 -9.93 -20.74 -12.72
C GLU A 94 -10.31 -19.32 -12.24
N ARG A 95 -11.51 -19.14 -11.68
CA ARG A 95 -11.89 -17.86 -11.03
C ARG A 95 -11.00 -17.53 -9.84
N GLN A 96 -10.66 -18.52 -9.01
CA GLN A 96 -9.75 -18.36 -7.88
C GLN A 96 -8.34 -17.96 -8.35
N LEU A 97 -7.83 -18.56 -9.42
CA LEU A 97 -6.56 -18.19 -10.03
C LEU A 97 -6.55 -16.75 -10.50
N GLU A 98 -7.61 -16.30 -11.17
CA GLU A 98 -7.68 -14.94 -11.67
C GLU A 98 -7.72 -13.93 -10.52
N GLU A 99 -8.45 -14.23 -9.43
CA GLU A 99 -8.44 -13.41 -8.23
C GLU A 99 -7.05 -13.36 -7.58
N CYS A 100 -6.37 -14.52 -7.47
CA CYS A 100 -5.01 -14.59 -6.93
C CYS A 100 -4.03 -13.80 -7.79
N ARG A 101 -4.09 -13.87 -9.11
CA ARG A 101 -3.25 -13.11 -10.04
C ARG A 101 -3.40 -11.60 -9.83
N ARG A 102 -4.63 -11.10 -9.68
CA ARG A 102 -4.88 -9.69 -9.38
C ARG A 102 -4.24 -9.26 -8.06
N LYS A 103 -4.42 -10.05 -6.99
CA LYS A 103 -3.81 -9.76 -5.67
C LYS A 103 -2.29 -9.85 -5.69
N LEU A 104 -1.71 -10.78 -6.46
CA LEU A 104 -0.26 -10.88 -6.64
C LEU A 104 0.33 -9.68 -7.37
N ALA A 105 -0.40 -9.12 -8.33
CA ALA A 105 0.00 -7.92 -9.07
C ALA A 105 -0.14 -6.63 -8.26
N PHE A 106 -0.88 -6.63 -7.14
CA PHE A 106 -1.11 -5.45 -6.31
C PHE A 106 0.18 -4.80 -5.82
N LYS A 107 0.28 -3.47 -5.93
CA LYS A 107 1.50 -2.70 -5.58
C LYS A 107 1.28 -1.87 -4.31
N PRO A 108 1.99 -2.15 -3.21
CA PRO A 108 2.09 -1.20 -2.12
C PRO A 108 2.94 -0.01 -2.56
N ILE A 109 2.39 1.20 -2.45
CA ILE A 109 3.08 2.44 -2.78
C ILE A 109 3.42 3.13 -1.47
N ILE A 110 4.70 3.31 -1.22
CA ILE A 110 5.22 3.90 0.00
C ILE A 110 5.36 5.40 -0.20
N GLY A 111 4.82 6.18 0.71
CA GLY A 111 4.91 7.63 0.69
C GLY A 111 4.86 8.25 2.08
N CYS A 112 4.85 9.57 2.09
CA CYS A 112 4.68 10.39 3.28
C CYS A 112 4.10 11.73 2.84
N GLU A 113 3.17 12.29 3.62
CA GLU A 113 2.79 13.68 3.50
C GLU A 113 3.76 14.52 4.32
N VAL A 114 4.48 15.41 3.65
CA VAL A 114 5.43 16.32 4.30
C VAL A 114 4.94 17.75 4.23
N TYR A 115 5.47 18.60 5.10
CA TYR A 115 5.10 20.00 5.17
C TYR A 115 6.26 20.86 4.67
N VAL A 116 6.01 21.64 3.63
CA VAL A 116 6.99 22.56 3.04
C VAL A 116 6.84 23.91 3.70
N ALA A 117 7.93 24.44 4.26
CA ALA A 117 7.94 25.76 4.86
C ALA A 117 7.53 26.84 3.83
N ARG A 118 6.72 27.80 4.27
CA ARG A 118 6.29 28.93 3.42
C ARG A 118 7.42 29.88 3.08
N ARG A 119 8.40 29.99 3.97
CA ARG A 119 9.58 30.83 3.89
C ARG A 119 10.83 29.99 4.14
N ARG A 120 11.97 30.61 4.41
CA ARG A 120 13.23 29.90 4.66
C ARG A 120 13.22 29.15 5.99
N LEU A 121 14.06 28.15 6.12
CA LEU A 121 14.22 27.31 7.31
C LEU A 121 14.40 28.12 8.62
N HIS A 122 15.10 29.26 8.53
CA HIS A 122 15.41 30.11 9.69
C HIS A 122 14.33 31.15 10.02
N ASP A 123 13.32 31.32 9.14
CA ASP A 123 12.24 32.27 9.37
C ASP A 123 11.22 31.64 10.32
N LYS A 124 11.17 32.15 11.56
CA LYS A 124 10.30 31.65 12.63
C LYS A 124 9.50 32.77 13.28
N GLU A 125 8.72 33.49 12.46
CA GLU A 125 8.00 34.68 12.91
C GLU A 125 6.50 34.40 13.08
N GLY A 126 6.10 33.81 14.19
CA GLY A 126 4.70 33.71 14.59
C GLY A 126 3.74 33.08 13.55
N LYS A 127 2.60 33.74 13.27
CA LYS A 127 1.53 33.22 12.41
C LYS A 127 1.95 32.85 10.98
N PRO A 128 2.80 33.59 10.25
CA PRO A 128 3.19 33.25 8.90
C PRO A 128 3.87 31.86 8.77
N ASP A 129 4.57 31.43 9.81
CA ASP A 129 5.37 30.20 9.81
C ASP A 129 4.72 29.06 10.61
N GLN A 130 3.47 29.22 11.05
CA GLN A 130 2.78 28.21 11.84
C GLN A 130 2.28 27.02 11.03
N SER A 131 2.10 27.17 9.71
CA SER A 131 1.65 26.09 8.81
C SER A 131 2.47 26.06 7.53
N GLY A 132 2.84 24.85 7.09
CA GLY A 132 3.48 24.62 5.80
C GLY A 132 2.47 24.29 4.69
N TYR A 133 2.97 24.14 3.47
CA TYR A 133 2.23 23.53 2.36
C TYR A 133 2.37 22.02 2.45
N HIS A 134 1.27 21.31 2.22
CA HIS A 134 1.29 19.84 2.14
C HIS A 134 1.90 19.40 0.82
N LEU A 135 2.83 18.48 0.88
CA LEU A 135 3.46 17.86 -0.30
C LEU A 135 3.48 16.34 -0.12
N ILE A 136 2.90 15.66 -1.07
CA ILE A 136 2.90 14.19 -1.08
C ILE A 136 4.16 13.71 -1.79
N LEU A 137 4.98 12.95 -1.09
CA LEU A 137 6.16 12.30 -1.62
C LEU A 137 5.94 10.79 -1.71
N LEU A 138 6.18 10.21 -2.89
CA LEU A 138 6.06 8.78 -3.15
C LEU A 138 7.42 8.20 -3.50
N ALA A 139 7.81 7.11 -2.85
CA ALA A 139 9.06 6.42 -3.11
C ALA A 139 8.98 5.60 -4.41
N LYS A 140 9.74 5.97 -5.41
CA LYS A 140 9.83 5.25 -6.69
C LYS A 140 10.61 3.92 -6.57
N ASN A 141 11.58 3.87 -5.66
CA ASN A 141 12.49 2.72 -5.47
C ASN A 141 13.08 2.75 -4.06
N LEU A 142 13.97 1.80 -3.75
CA LEU A 142 14.61 1.68 -2.43
C LEU A 142 15.39 2.94 -2.04
N LYS A 143 16.07 3.60 -2.98
CA LYS A 143 16.75 4.88 -2.70
C LYS A 143 15.77 5.97 -2.29
N GLY A 144 14.62 6.06 -2.98
CA GLY A 144 13.54 6.98 -2.61
C GLY A 144 12.98 6.69 -1.21
N TYR A 145 12.80 5.43 -0.87
CA TYR A 145 12.39 5.02 0.48
C TYR A 145 13.40 5.45 1.55
N HIS A 146 14.71 5.21 1.33
CA HIS A 146 15.75 5.66 2.25
C HIS A 146 15.78 7.19 2.39
N ASN A 147 15.57 7.92 1.30
CA ASN A 147 15.48 9.38 1.35
C ASN A 147 14.29 9.86 2.20
N LEU A 148 13.13 9.21 2.08
CA LEU A 148 11.98 9.50 2.94
C LEU A 148 12.29 9.20 4.42
N CYS A 149 12.97 8.08 4.70
CA CYS A 149 13.38 7.76 6.06
C CYS A 149 14.32 8.83 6.64
N LEU A 150 15.30 9.30 5.87
CA LEU A 150 16.19 10.38 6.29
C LEU A 150 15.42 11.68 6.53
N LEU A 151 14.45 11.97 5.68
CA LEU A 151 13.65 13.18 5.79
C LEU A 151 12.84 13.21 7.08
N TYR A 152 12.07 12.16 7.38
CA TYR A 152 11.21 12.15 8.55
C TYR A 152 11.97 11.92 9.87
N THR A 153 13.18 11.34 9.84
CA THR A 153 14.04 11.13 11.00
C THR A 153 15.07 12.25 11.20
N SER A 154 15.10 13.25 10.33
CA SER A 154 16.04 14.37 10.44
C SER A 154 15.81 15.15 11.74
N PRO A 155 16.87 15.48 12.51
CA PRO A 155 16.74 16.28 13.72
C PRO A 155 16.39 17.74 13.46
N GLU A 156 16.39 18.18 12.23
CA GLU A 156 15.96 19.50 11.78
C GLU A 156 14.52 19.47 11.27
N PRO A 157 13.81 20.49 11.51
CA PRO A 157 13.68 21.39 12.63
C PRO A 157 12.45 21.04 13.48
N THR A 158 12.26 21.72 14.58
CA THR A 158 11.18 21.69 15.58
C THR A 158 9.73 21.42 15.13
N ARG A 159 9.47 21.08 13.85
CA ARG A 159 8.20 20.62 13.30
C ARG A 159 8.47 19.44 12.39
N LEU A 160 8.04 18.26 12.81
CA LEU A 160 8.11 17.02 12.05
C LEU A 160 7.67 17.25 10.60
N GLY A 161 8.55 16.91 9.66
CA GLY A 161 8.22 16.85 8.25
C GLY A 161 8.30 18.17 7.46
N MET A 162 8.78 19.27 8.02
CA MET A 162 8.95 20.53 7.25
C MET A 162 10.25 20.50 6.43
N ILE A 163 10.12 20.68 5.13
CA ILE A 163 11.23 20.87 4.20
C ILE A 163 11.34 22.36 3.85
N SER A 164 12.53 22.90 3.88
CA SER A 164 12.80 24.22 3.30
C SER A 164 13.76 24.07 2.12
N TYR A 165 13.54 24.85 1.06
CA TYR A 165 14.43 24.98 -0.10
C TYR A 165 15.57 25.92 0.19
#